data_a818e93c7f5f3b141d729013a02f4e5d
#
_entry.id   a818e93c7f5f3b141d729013a02f4e5d
#
_cell.length_a   1.000
_cell.length_b   1.000
_cell.length_c   1.000
_cell.angle_alpha   90.00
_cell.angle_beta   90.00
_cell.angle_gamma   90.00
#
_symmetry.space_group_name_H-M   'P 1'
#
loop_
_entity.id
_entity.type
_entity.pdbx_description
1 polymer ?
#
loop_
_entity_poly.entity_id
_entity_poly.type
_entity_poly.pdbx_seq_one_letter_code
_entity_poly.pdbx_strand_id
1 'polypeptide(L)'
;RIIRDLPDFLRPGDALVFNDTRVIPARLSGVRQRPGPDGETLIVAVEATLHHRDAPDVWSAFMKPGKRIKPGDRIRFGPMTDGACELGRLDAMVEAKDEDGLVVLRFDLSGPILDDAIRDVGVMPLPPYIAAKRPEDDRDRSDYQTVFAEHDGSVAAPTAGLHFTPALLDAIRARGVSTHAVTL
;
A
#
# COMPACT_ATOMS: atom_id res chain seq x y z
N ARG A 1 -5.37 30.33 9.47
CA ARG A 1 -4.68 29.39 10.36
C ARG A 1 -4.07 28.29 9.52
N ILE A 2 -2.85 27.91 9.82
CA ILE A 2 -2.12 26.81 9.15
C ILE A 2 -1.60 25.85 10.23
N ILE A 3 -1.12 24.68 9.84
CA ILE A 3 -0.65 23.65 10.81
C ILE A 3 0.49 24.15 11.70
N ARG A 4 1.33 25.06 11.20
CA ARG A 4 2.43 25.67 11.98
C ARG A 4 1.93 26.41 13.22
N ASP A 5 0.68 26.88 13.23
CA ASP A 5 0.09 27.60 14.36
C ASP A 5 -0.40 26.62 15.47
N LEU A 6 -0.32 25.29 15.24
CA LEU A 6 -0.83 24.27 16.18
C LEU A 6 -0.30 24.44 17.62
N PRO A 7 0.99 24.72 17.85
CA PRO A 7 1.50 24.91 19.22
C PRO A 7 0.76 26.00 20.02
N ASP A 8 0.19 27.02 19.36
CA ASP A 8 -0.53 28.12 20.01
C ASP A 8 -1.91 27.71 20.54
N PHE A 9 -2.44 26.57 20.08
CA PHE A 9 -3.71 26.00 20.52
C PHE A 9 -3.56 24.93 21.60
N LEU A 10 -2.32 24.46 21.83
CA LEU A 10 -2.01 23.41 22.80
C LEU A 10 -1.58 24.01 24.13
N ARG A 11 -1.83 23.28 25.22
CA ARG A 11 -1.52 23.67 26.59
C ARG A 11 -0.50 22.70 27.18
N PRO A 12 0.35 23.13 28.12
CA PRO A 12 1.18 22.21 28.90
C PRO A 12 0.31 21.13 29.55
N GLY A 13 0.72 19.86 29.37
CA GLY A 13 -0.01 18.70 29.86
C GLY A 13 -0.97 18.08 28.85
N ASP A 14 -1.20 18.70 27.68
CA ASP A 14 -1.90 18.04 26.59
C ASP A 14 -1.08 16.86 26.05
N ALA A 15 -1.76 15.88 25.44
CA ALA A 15 -1.14 14.74 24.77
C ALA A 15 -1.50 14.75 23.27
N LEU A 16 -0.50 14.63 22.41
CA LEU A 16 -0.67 14.42 20.97
C LEU A 16 -0.50 12.93 20.66
N VAL A 17 -1.53 12.32 20.10
CA VAL A 17 -1.50 10.91 19.68
C VAL A 17 -1.49 10.88 18.15
N PHE A 18 -0.59 10.09 17.55
CA PHE A 18 -0.46 9.95 16.11
C PHE A 18 -0.28 8.48 15.70
N ASN A 19 -0.60 8.17 14.46
CA ASN A 19 -0.38 6.86 13.85
C ASN A 19 1.06 6.80 13.33
N ASP A 20 1.82 5.78 13.73
CA ASP A 20 3.19 5.52 13.31
C ASP A 20 3.33 4.44 12.24
N THR A 21 2.21 3.99 11.66
CA THR A 21 2.24 2.97 10.61
C THR A 21 2.82 3.55 9.32
N ARG A 22 3.78 2.83 8.73
CA ARG A 22 4.41 3.15 7.45
C ARG A 22 3.59 2.59 6.30
N VAL A 23 3.40 3.39 5.24
CA VAL A 23 2.73 2.94 4.02
C VAL A 23 3.63 2.00 3.23
N ILE A 24 3.09 0.83 2.89
CA ILE A 24 3.77 -0.13 2.00
C ILE A 24 3.40 0.14 0.53
N PRO A 25 4.22 -0.28 -0.46
CA PRO A 25 3.91 -0.16 -1.88
C PRO A 25 2.81 -1.16 -2.28
N ALA A 26 1.59 -0.90 -1.82
CA ALA A 26 0.46 -1.81 -1.83
C ALA A 26 -0.25 -1.93 -3.19
N ARG A 27 0.17 -1.17 -4.22
CA ARG A 27 -0.42 -1.27 -5.56
C ARG A 27 0.45 -2.11 -6.47
N LEU A 28 -0.10 -3.24 -6.93
CA LEU A 28 0.57 -4.24 -7.75
C LEU A 28 -0.02 -4.25 -9.15
N SER A 29 0.81 -4.07 -10.17
CA SER A 29 0.41 -4.22 -11.57
C SER A 29 0.83 -5.59 -12.09
N GLY A 30 -0.04 -6.22 -12.87
CA GLY A 30 0.24 -7.57 -13.36
C GLY A 30 -0.73 -8.03 -14.44
N VAL A 31 -0.74 -9.33 -14.66
CA VAL A 31 -1.58 -9.97 -15.65
C VAL A 31 -2.28 -11.20 -15.08
N ARG A 32 -3.52 -11.39 -15.52
CA ARG A 32 -4.24 -12.62 -15.36
C ARG A 32 -4.06 -13.47 -16.61
N GLN A 33 -3.69 -14.72 -16.42
CA GLN A 33 -3.56 -15.72 -17.49
C GLN A 33 -4.71 -16.72 -17.42
N ARG A 34 -5.32 -17.03 -18.55
CA ARG A 34 -6.33 -18.07 -18.72
C ARG A 34 -6.13 -18.85 -20.02
N PRO A 35 -6.48 -20.14 -20.05
CA PRO A 35 -6.61 -20.86 -21.31
C PRO A 35 -7.71 -20.23 -22.16
N GLY A 36 -7.41 -19.92 -23.39
CA GLY A 36 -8.39 -19.52 -24.41
C GLY A 36 -9.06 -20.72 -25.08
N PRO A 37 -10.12 -20.49 -25.89
CA PRO A 37 -10.88 -21.54 -26.55
C PRO A 37 -10.04 -22.42 -27.47
N ASP A 38 -9.01 -21.85 -28.09
CA ASP A 38 -8.16 -22.52 -29.10
C ASP A 38 -6.81 -22.98 -28.50
N GLY A 39 -6.69 -23.07 -27.18
CA GLY A 39 -5.46 -23.47 -26.49
C GLY A 39 -4.43 -22.33 -26.38
N GLU A 40 -4.73 -21.13 -26.85
CA GLU A 40 -3.92 -19.95 -26.62
C GLU A 40 -4.04 -19.47 -25.15
N THR A 41 -3.03 -18.73 -24.69
CA THR A 41 -3.10 -18.09 -23.38
C THR A 41 -3.68 -16.68 -23.51
N LEU A 42 -4.85 -16.45 -22.95
CA LEU A 42 -5.44 -15.11 -22.88
C LEU A 42 -4.78 -14.35 -21.72
N ILE A 43 -4.19 -13.21 -22.04
CA ILE A 43 -3.52 -12.31 -21.09
C ILE A 43 -4.38 -11.06 -20.90
N VAL A 44 -4.71 -10.75 -19.68
CA VAL A 44 -5.48 -9.55 -19.32
C VAL A 44 -4.72 -8.78 -18.25
N ALA A 45 -4.41 -7.52 -18.55
CA ALA A 45 -3.81 -6.62 -17.57
C ALA A 45 -4.74 -6.43 -16.36
N VAL A 46 -4.17 -6.47 -15.17
CA VAL A 46 -4.86 -6.28 -13.90
C VAL A 46 -4.04 -5.39 -12.97
N GLU A 47 -4.74 -4.69 -12.08
CA GLU A 47 -4.15 -3.95 -10.98
C GLU A 47 -4.79 -4.46 -9.69
N ALA A 48 -3.98 -4.75 -8.67
CA ALA A 48 -4.44 -5.03 -7.32
C ALA A 48 -3.97 -3.92 -6.38
N THR A 49 -4.87 -3.45 -5.52
CA THR A 49 -4.51 -2.61 -4.37
C THR A 49 -4.73 -3.45 -3.13
N LEU A 50 -3.66 -3.85 -2.48
CA LEU A 50 -3.71 -4.59 -1.21
C LEU A 50 -4.44 -3.74 -0.18
N HIS A 51 -5.25 -4.37 0.67
CA HIS A 51 -6.08 -3.69 1.66
C HIS A 51 -5.79 -4.18 3.07
N HIS A 52 -5.86 -5.47 3.31
CA HIS A 52 -5.66 -6.07 4.62
C HIS A 52 -4.93 -7.40 4.48
N ARG A 53 -4.04 -7.70 5.44
CA ARG A 53 -3.34 -8.98 5.51
C ARG A 53 -4.15 -9.93 6.38
N ASP A 54 -4.65 -11.01 5.79
CA ASP A 54 -5.49 -12.00 6.47
C ASP A 54 -4.65 -13.15 7.06
N ALA A 55 -3.52 -13.49 6.40
CA ALA A 55 -2.57 -14.50 6.82
C ALA A 55 -1.15 -14.18 6.28
N PRO A 56 -0.10 -14.91 6.71
CA PRO A 56 1.26 -14.64 6.24
C PRO A 56 1.46 -14.64 4.71
N ASP A 57 0.60 -15.35 3.98
CA ASP A 57 0.59 -15.49 2.52
C ASP A 57 -0.74 -15.03 1.87
N VAL A 58 -1.70 -14.49 2.66
CA VAL A 58 -3.03 -14.12 2.18
C VAL A 58 -3.32 -12.65 2.40
N TRP A 59 -3.78 -11.99 1.35
CA TRP A 59 -4.20 -10.60 1.39
C TRP A 59 -5.57 -10.41 0.76
N SER A 60 -6.39 -9.60 1.40
CA SER A 60 -7.57 -8.99 0.79
C SER A 60 -7.15 -7.80 -0.05
N ALA A 61 -7.68 -7.67 -1.28
CA ALA A 61 -7.30 -6.65 -2.23
C ALA A 61 -8.48 -6.19 -3.10
N PHE A 62 -8.45 -4.93 -3.50
CA PHE A 62 -9.31 -4.42 -4.57
C PHE A 62 -8.63 -4.59 -5.91
N MET A 63 -9.34 -5.17 -6.89
CA MET A 63 -8.76 -5.44 -8.21
C MET A 63 -9.48 -4.71 -9.34
N LYS A 64 -8.71 -4.31 -10.35
CA LYS A 64 -9.20 -3.74 -11.62
C LYS A 64 -8.68 -4.56 -12.81
N PRO A 65 -9.53 -4.92 -13.79
CA PRO A 65 -10.99 -4.77 -13.82
C PRO A 65 -11.68 -5.83 -12.94
N GLY A 66 -12.36 -5.41 -11.85
CA GLY A 66 -12.92 -6.31 -10.84
C GLY A 66 -13.92 -7.33 -11.40
N LYS A 67 -14.80 -6.93 -12.33
CA LYS A 67 -15.85 -7.82 -12.90
C LYS A 67 -15.30 -9.07 -13.60
N ARG A 68 -14.05 -9.07 -14.02
CA ARG A 68 -13.45 -10.18 -14.77
C ARG A 68 -12.64 -11.14 -13.92
N ILE A 69 -12.41 -10.79 -12.63
CA ILE A 69 -11.67 -11.63 -11.67
C ILE A 69 -12.62 -12.64 -11.04
N LYS A 70 -12.18 -13.91 -10.98
CA LYS A 70 -12.95 -15.03 -10.42
C LYS A 70 -12.05 -15.90 -9.55
N PRO A 71 -12.60 -16.58 -8.53
CA PRO A 71 -11.89 -17.62 -7.80
C PRO A 71 -11.27 -18.65 -8.74
N GLY A 72 -10.02 -19.06 -8.46
CA GLY A 72 -9.20 -19.92 -9.30
C GLY A 72 -8.38 -19.20 -10.38
N ASP A 73 -8.55 -17.89 -10.56
CA ASP A 73 -7.67 -17.13 -11.46
C ASP A 73 -6.25 -17.05 -10.90
N ARG A 74 -5.26 -17.26 -11.76
CA ARG A 74 -3.85 -17.05 -11.43
C ARG A 74 -3.41 -15.67 -11.93
N ILE A 75 -2.79 -14.92 -11.06
CA ILE A 75 -2.33 -13.56 -11.32
C ILE A 75 -0.80 -13.56 -11.18
N ARG A 76 -0.14 -12.93 -12.14
CA ARG A 76 1.30 -12.65 -12.07
C ARG A 76 1.51 -11.17 -12.01
N PHE A 77 2.14 -10.69 -10.95
CA PHE A 77 2.54 -9.31 -10.74
C PHE A 77 4.01 -9.10 -11.10
N GLY A 78 4.36 -7.89 -11.50
CA GLY A 78 5.69 -7.48 -11.89
C GLY A 78 5.87 -7.31 -13.40
N PRO A 79 7.10 -6.96 -13.86
CA PRO A 79 7.37 -6.70 -15.27
C PRO A 79 7.22 -7.96 -16.13
N MET A 80 6.61 -7.80 -17.32
CA MET A 80 6.37 -8.84 -18.32
C MET A 80 7.53 -8.93 -19.31
N THR A 81 8.79 -8.94 -18.87
CA THR A 81 9.92 -9.09 -19.77
C THR A 81 10.32 -10.58 -19.88
N ASP A 82 10.34 -11.11 -21.09
CA ASP A 82 10.95 -12.39 -21.39
C ASP A 82 12.43 -12.32 -21.04
N GLY A 83 12.88 -13.09 -20.03
CA GLY A 83 14.26 -13.11 -19.55
C GLY A 83 14.53 -12.27 -18.30
N ALA A 84 13.55 -11.64 -17.69
CA ALA A 84 13.71 -11.07 -16.34
C ALA A 84 13.99 -12.21 -15.35
N CYS A 85 15.07 -12.07 -14.61
CA CYS A 85 15.41 -12.89 -13.47
C CYS A 85 14.16 -13.10 -12.60
N GLU A 86 13.97 -14.24 -11.98
CA GLU A 86 12.82 -14.53 -11.09
C GLU A 86 12.66 -13.52 -9.93
N LEU A 87 13.70 -12.75 -9.67
CA LEU A 87 13.73 -11.57 -8.79
C LEU A 87 12.90 -10.41 -9.43
N GLY A 88 11.70 -10.21 -9.00
CA GLY A 88 10.79 -9.17 -9.51
C GLY A 88 9.48 -9.72 -10.04
N ARG A 89 9.19 -10.99 -9.71
CA ARG A 89 7.94 -11.66 -10.06
C ARG A 89 7.24 -12.13 -8.79
N LEU A 90 5.94 -11.86 -8.71
CA LEU A 90 5.11 -12.28 -7.60
C LEU A 90 3.83 -12.91 -8.15
N ASP A 91 3.64 -14.19 -7.91
CA ASP A 91 2.45 -14.94 -8.35
C ASP A 91 1.46 -15.11 -7.19
N ALA A 92 0.16 -15.02 -7.52
CA ALA A 92 -0.93 -15.23 -6.57
C ALA A 92 -2.12 -15.95 -7.22
N MET A 93 -2.89 -16.65 -6.40
CA MET A 93 -4.16 -17.25 -6.77
C MET A 93 -5.31 -16.48 -6.12
N VAL A 94 -6.38 -16.25 -6.88
CA VAL A 94 -7.63 -15.72 -6.36
C VAL A 94 -8.36 -16.86 -5.64
N GLU A 95 -8.49 -16.78 -4.31
CA GLU A 95 -9.23 -17.77 -3.52
C GLU A 95 -10.72 -17.49 -3.44
N ALA A 96 -11.06 -16.23 -3.21
CA ALA A 96 -12.44 -15.79 -3.05
C ALA A 96 -12.64 -14.38 -3.60
N LYS A 97 -13.89 -14.04 -3.80
CA LYS A 97 -14.33 -12.69 -4.12
C LYS A 97 -15.70 -12.48 -3.50
N ASP A 98 -15.84 -11.38 -2.76
CA ASP A 98 -17.11 -11.02 -2.15
C ASP A 98 -18.02 -10.19 -3.08
N GLU A 99 -19.22 -9.87 -2.59
CA GLU A 99 -20.20 -9.08 -3.31
C GLU A 99 -19.79 -7.61 -3.46
N ASP A 100 -19.00 -7.09 -2.52
CA ASP A 100 -18.47 -5.71 -2.52
C ASP A 100 -17.28 -5.55 -3.46
N GLY A 101 -16.78 -6.67 -4.01
CA GLY A 101 -15.69 -6.69 -4.98
C GLY A 101 -14.31 -6.83 -4.37
N LEU A 102 -14.21 -7.07 -3.07
CA LEU A 102 -12.97 -7.43 -2.40
C LEU A 102 -12.56 -8.85 -2.82
N VAL A 103 -11.30 -9.02 -3.15
CA VAL A 103 -10.72 -10.27 -3.64
C VAL A 103 -9.71 -10.77 -2.64
N VAL A 104 -9.77 -12.05 -2.29
CA VAL A 104 -8.77 -12.73 -1.45
C VAL A 104 -7.71 -13.33 -2.36
N LEU A 105 -6.48 -12.88 -2.20
CA LEU A 105 -5.29 -13.32 -2.94
C LEU A 105 -4.41 -14.16 -2.02
N ARG A 106 -4.14 -15.41 -2.42
CA ARG A 106 -3.09 -16.23 -1.82
C ARG A 106 -1.85 -16.16 -2.69
N PHE A 107 -0.76 -15.67 -2.12
CA PHE A 107 0.55 -15.57 -2.78
C PHE A 107 1.33 -16.89 -2.66
N ASP A 108 2.21 -17.14 -3.65
CA ASP A 108 3.11 -18.30 -3.62
C ASP A 108 4.28 -18.11 -2.61
N LEU A 109 4.50 -16.88 -2.14
CA LEU A 109 5.45 -16.51 -1.09
C LEU A 109 4.73 -16.21 0.22
N SER A 110 5.45 -16.24 1.34
CA SER A 110 4.88 -16.04 2.67
C SER A 110 5.81 -15.25 3.59
N GLY A 111 5.24 -14.53 4.55
CA GLY A 111 5.98 -13.82 5.60
C GLY A 111 6.94 -12.77 5.04
N PRO A 112 8.15 -12.62 5.63
CA PRO A 112 9.11 -11.57 5.23
C PRO A 112 9.54 -11.62 3.75
N ILE A 113 9.60 -12.82 3.15
CA ILE A 113 9.94 -12.99 1.72
C ILE A 113 8.85 -12.39 0.85
N LEU A 114 7.58 -12.55 1.22
CA LEU A 114 6.45 -11.90 0.55
C LEU A 114 6.52 -10.38 0.71
N ASP A 115 6.88 -9.89 1.89
CA ASP A 115 7.01 -8.45 2.16
C ASP A 115 8.09 -7.80 1.30
N ASP A 116 9.23 -8.47 1.12
CA ASP A 116 10.30 -8.03 0.23
C ASP A 116 9.84 -8.04 -1.24
N ALA A 117 9.18 -9.10 -1.69
CA ALA A 117 8.64 -9.18 -3.05
C ALA A 117 7.58 -8.08 -3.32
N ILE A 118 6.71 -7.79 -2.35
CA ILE A 118 5.75 -6.68 -2.47
C ILE A 118 6.47 -5.33 -2.57
N ARG A 119 7.56 -5.11 -1.81
CA ARG A 119 8.36 -3.87 -1.91
C ARG A 119 9.03 -3.70 -3.27
N ASP A 120 9.46 -4.80 -3.89
CA ASP A 120 10.16 -4.79 -5.18
C ASP A 120 9.19 -4.58 -6.35
N VAL A 121 8.04 -5.25 -6.33
CA VAL A 121 7.05 -5.24 -7.42
C VAL A 121 6.04 -4.10 -7.29
N GLY A 122 5.75 -3.70 -6.05
CA GLY A 122 4.71 -2.76 -5.74
C GLY A 122 5.12 -1.30 -5.89
N VAL A 123 4.11 -0.48 -6.05
CA VAL A 123 4.22 0.98 -6.12
C VAL A 123 3.34 1.64 -5.07
N MET A 124 3.66 2.88 -4.71
CA MET A 124 2.92 3.60 -3.68
C MET A 124 1.45 3.81 -4.08
N PRO A 125 0.49 3.50 -3.20
CA PRO A 125 -0.94 3.63 -3.47
C PRO A 125 -1.39 5.08 -3.37
N LEU A 126 -0.92 5.93 -4.30
CA LEU A 126 -1.24 7.36 -4.30
C LEU A 126 -2.75 7.61 -4.41
N PRO A 127 -3.26 8.64 -3.74
CA PRO A 127 -4.64 9.08 -3.89
C PRO A 127 -4.98 9.35 -5.36
N PRO A 128 -6.22 9.04 -5.82
CA PRO A 128 -6.62 9.17 -7.22
C PRO A 128 -6.41 10.58 -7.81
N TYR A 129 -6.55 11.63 -7.00
CA TYR A 129 -6.37 13.01 -7.45
C TYR A 129 -4.91 13.38 -7.71
N ILE A 130 -3.94 12.65 -7.14
CA ILE A 130 -2.52 12.78 -7.45
C ILE A 130 -2.18 11.89 -8.63
N ALA A 131 -2.55 10.62 -8.59
CA ALA A 131 -2.29 9.65 -9.65
C ALA A 131 -2.87 10.07 -11.02
N ALA A 132 -3.96 10.85 -11.03
CA ALA A 132 -4.54 11.40 -12.25
C ALA A 132 -3.71 12.54 -12.87
N LYS A 133 -2.80 13.16 -12.13
CA LYS A 133 -2.01 14.33 -12.59
C LYS A 133 -0.62 13.95 -13.10
N ARG A 134 -0.06 12.87 -12.57
CA ARG A 134 1.25 12.36 -12.93
C ARG A 134 1.36 10.87 -12.59
N PRO A 135 2.20 10.11 -13.29
CA PRO A 135 2.61 8.78 -12.83
C PRO A 135 3.34 8.91 -11.49
N GLU A 136 3.36 7.80 -10.74
CA GLU A 136 4.21 7.70 -9.56
C GLU A 136 5.69 7.74 -9.93
N ASP A 137 6.52 8.24 -9.00
CA ASP A 137 7.97 8.25 -9.08
C ASP A 137 8.60 7.79 -7.74
N ASP A 138 9.93 7.63 -7.72
CA ASP A 138 10.64 7.14 -6.53
C ASP A 138 10.52 8.07 -5.31
N ARG A 139 10.21 9.36 -5.53
CA ARG A 139 10.00 10.32 -4.44
C ARG A 139 8.73 10.02 -3.66
N ASP A 140 7.73 9.39 -4.29
CA ASP A 140 6.49 9.03 -3.61
C ASP A 140 6.73 8.05 -2.46
N ARG A 141 7.79 7.26 -2.50
CA ARG A 141 8.19 6.36 -1.41
C ARG A 141 8.56 7.13 -0.14
N SER A 142 9.10 8.34 -0.28
CA SER A 142 9.42 9.24 0.83
C SER A 142 8.33 10.27 1.09
N ASP A 143 7.76 10.86 0.05
CA ASP A 143 6.82 11.97 0.17
C ASP A 143 5.43 11.53 0.65
N TYR A 144 5.07 10.26 0.40
CA TYR A 144 3.81 9.67 0.89
C TYR A 144 3.98 8.94 2.22
N GLN A 145 4.91 9.40 3.06
CA GLN A 145 5.14 8.93 4.43
C GLN A 145 5.06 10.09 5.41
N THR A 146 4.57 9.81 6.61
CA THR A 146 4.60 10.79 7.70
C THR A 146 5.96 10.78 8.37
N VAL A 147 6.30 11.86 9.08
CA VAL A 147 7.52 11.92 9.94
C VAL A 147 7.45 10.92 11.12
N PHE A 148 6.32 10.29 11.33
CA PHE A 148 6.07 9.32 12.40
C PHE A 148 6.23 7.87 11.93
N ALA A 149 6.29 7.61 10.61
CA ALA A 149 6.24 6.28 10.01
C ALA A 149 7.40 5.39 10.46
N GLU A 150 7.09 4.38 11.30
CA GLU A 150 8.07 3.46 11.90
C GLU A 150 7.76 1.99 11.54
N HIS A 151 6.49 1.57 11.63
CA HIS A 151 6.07 0.18 11.46
C HIS A 151 5.34 -0.04 10.12
N ASP A 152 5.85 -0.92 9.25
CA ASP A 152 5.21 -1.26 7.98
C ASP A 152 3.83 -1.91 8.20
N GLY A 153 2.83 -1.57 7.36
CA GLY A 153 1.52 -2.23 7.41
C GLY A 153 0.35 -1.40 6.89
N SER A 154 0.51 -0.10 6.71
CA SER A 154 -0.57 0.73 6.15
C SER A 154 -0.57 0.69 4.63
N VAL A 155 -1.77 0.73 4.05
CA VAL A 155 -1.98 0.89 2.60
C VAL A 155 -2.40 2.32 2.22
N ALA A 156 -2.50 3.21 3.19
CA ALA A 156 -2.83 4.64 2.99
C ALA A 156 -2.15 5.50 4.03
N ALA A 157 -1.56 6.62 3.61
CA ALA A 157 -0.96 7.56 4.55
C ALA A 157 -2.05 8.26 5.41
N PRO A 158 -1.82 8.42 6.72
CA PRO A 158 -2.63 9.30 7.55
C PRO A 158 -2.35 10.76 7.13
N THR A 159 -3.13 11.25 6.17
CA THR A 159 -2.85 12.49 5.42
C THR A 159 -2.69 13.73 6.31
N ALA A 160 -3.35 13.78 7.47
CA ALA A 160 -3.14 14.85 8.45
C ALA A 160 -1.70 14.86 8.98
N GLY A 161 -1.08 13.69 9.13
CA GLY A 161 0.30 13.52 9.58
C GLY A 161 1.34 14.03 8.60
N LEU A 162 1.02 14.09 7.29
CA LEU A 162 1.92 14.62 6.26
C LEU A 162 2.23 16.10 6.40
N HIS A 163 1.44 16.84 7.18
CA HIS A 163 1.68 18.25 7.45
C HIS A 163 2.66 18.50 8.59
N PHE A 164 3.04 17.47 9.33
CA PHE A 164 3.98 17.60 10.43
C PHE A 164 5.43 17.61 9.93
N THR A 165 6.24 18.43 10.60
CA THR A 165 7.68 18.47 10.38
C THR A 165 8.41 18.26 11.70
N PRO A 166 9.69 17.82 11.72
CA PRO A 166 10.47 17.71 12.95
C PRO A 166 10.45 19.01 13.78
N ALA A 167 10.60 20.16 13.13
CA ALA A 167 10.59 21.47 13.81
C ALA A 167 9.23 21.78 14.47
N LEU A 168 8.10 21.37 13.86
CA LEU A 168 6.79 21.53 14.48
C LEU A 168 6.65 20.63 15.72
N LEU A 169 7.14 19.40 15.67
CA LEU A 169 7.14 18.49 16.81
C LEU A 169 7.98 19.02 17.97
N ASP A 170 9.14 19.58 17.66
CA ASP A 170 10.00 20.18 18.69
C ASP A 170 9.32 21.40 19.36
N ALA A 171 8.63 22.23 18.56
CA ALA A 171 7.85 23.34 19.09
C ALA A 171 6.69 22.87 19.98
N ILE A 172 6.01 21.77 19.63
CA ILE A 172 4.94 21.17 20.42
C ILE A 172 5.50 20.62 21.75
N ARG A 173 6.61 19.91 21.70
CA ARG A 173 7.28 19.36 22.92
C ARG A 173 7.75 20.49 23.86
N ALA A 174 8.30 21.57 23.28
CA ALA A 174 8.73 22.74 24.05
C ALA A 174 7.58 23.44 24.78
N ARG A 175 6.33 23.24 24.37
CA ARG A 175 5.13 23.71 25.07
C ARG A 175 4.71 22.81 26.23
N GLY A 176 5.43 21.72 26.49
CA GLY A 176 5.09 20.75 27.53
C GLY A 176 3.97 19.79 27.13
N VAL A 177 3.79 19.57 25.83
CA VAL A 177 2.85 18.59 25.26
C VAL A 177 3.58 17.25 25.07
N SER A 178 2.99 16.16 25.58
CA SER A 178 3.52 14.83 25.37
C SER A 178 3.13 14.27 24.01
N THR A 179 3.96 13.39 23.44
CA THR A 179 3.69 12.75 22.14
C THR A 179 3.65 11.24 22.30
N HIS A 180 2.62 10.58 21.75
CA HIS A 180 2.38 9.15 21.86
C HIS A 180 2.05 8.58 20.48
N ALA A 181 2.62 7.41 20.18
CA ALA A 181 2.35 6.69 18.93
C ALA A 181 1.31 5.58 19.17
N VAL A 182 0.55 5.29 18.11
CA VAL A 182 -0.29 4.09 18.00
C VAL A 182 -0.03 3.45 16.65
N THR A 183 0.15 2.14 16.63
CA THR A 183 0.27 1.33 15.41
C THR A 183 -1.10 0.75 15.08
N LEU A 184 -1.61 0.98 13.88
CA LEU A 184 -2.92 0.54 13.41
C LEU A 184 -2.81 -0.44 12.24
#